data_b2989d45924fcd142cfc69bfdbc55909
#
_entry.id   b2989d45924fcd142cfc69bfdbc55909
#
_cell.length_a   1.000
_cell.length_b   1.000
_cell.length_c   1.000
_cell.angle_alpha   90.00
_cell.angle_beta   90.00
_cell.angle_gamma   90.00
#
_symmetry.space_group_name_H-M   'P 1'
#
loop_
_entity.id
_entity.type
_entity.pdbx_description
1 polymer ?
#
loop_
_entity_poly.entity_id
_entity_poly.type
_entity_poly.pdbx_seq_one_letter_code
_entity_poly.pdbx_strand_id
1 'polypeptide(L)'
;MVHNDKVLEDVNALLDYNAVKDYLFMTVINAGEHKNDLATMPHTIISDLAIVYKVMIKTTDERFCAAKVTNQLMDTYGIDVNKLHNDALISSPNMMKPEILPLETMLMGIPKNIALEEKEQQLIVLTNEHKTDGAATMFYAGILNDLAEKLEHDLYIIPSSTDECIALCDSPSLNIEHVKEMLLSVNKSTLVDPDKKLSDHLYHYDKDEHILEKADDYEKRINKHKYSQLLH
;
A
#
# COMPACT_ATOMS: atom_id res chain seq x y z
N MET A 1 -13.56 -25.29 7.35
CA MET A 1 -13.69 -23.91 6.82
C MET A 1 -14.06 -24.04 5.37
N VAL A 2 -15.18 -23.49 4.94
CA VAL A 2 -15.55 -23.48 3.52
C VAL A 2 -14.71 -22.36 2.89
N HIS A 3 -13.62 -22.68 2.20
CA HIS A 3 -12.92 -21.74 1.37
C HIS A 3 -13.86 -21.35 0.23
N ASN A 4 -14.36 -20.13 0.27
CA ASN A 4 -15.11 -19.55 -0.82
C ASN A 4 -14.09 -19.13 -1.87
N ASP A 5 -13.77 -20.06 -2.80
CA ASP A 5 -13.03 -19.71 -4.00
C ASP A 5 -13.82 -18.62 -4.72
N LYS A 6 -13.37 -17.37 -4.64
CA LYS A 6 -14.00 -16.28 -5.37
C LYS A 6 -13.61 -16.44 -6.83
N VAL A 7 -14.58 -16.74 -7.65
CA VAL A 7 -14.40 -17.00 -9.09
C VAL A 7 -15.38 -16.15 -9.86
N LEU A 8 -14.87 -15.38 -10.81
CA LEU A 8 -15.71 -14.78 -11.83
C LEU A 8 -16.07 -15.92 -12.83
N GLU A 9 -17.30 -16.42 -12.75
CA GLU A 9 -17.73 -17.61 -13.46
C GLU A 9 -17.74 -17.46 -15.00
N ASP A 10 -17.89 -16.22 -15.50
CA ASP A 10 -17.90 -15.90 -16.93
C ASP A 10 -16.92 -14.77 -17.25
N VAL A 11 -16.00 -15.03 -18.18
CA VAL A 11 -15.05 -14.00 -18.67
C VAL A 11 -15.79 -12.81 -19.30
N ASN A 12 -16.98 -13.00 -19.88
CA ASN A 12 -17.79 -11.89 -20.40
C ASN A 12 -18.29 -10.96 -19.31
N ALA A 13 -18.38 -11.43 -18.06
CA ALA A 13 -18.72 -10.59 -16.91
C ALA A 13 -17.67 -9.50 -16.66
N LEU A 14 -16.43 -9.65 -17.17
CA LEU A 14 -15.42 -8.58 -17.13
C LEU A 14 -15.85 -7.30 -17.87
N LEU A 15 -16.81 -7.36 -18.76
CA LEU A 15 -17.35 -6.20 -19.48
C LEU A 15 -18.51 -5.51 -18.74
N ASP A 16 -19.03 -6.11 -17.68
CA ASP A 16 -20.11 -5.53 -16.86
C ASP A 16 -19.56 -5.03 -15.52
N TYR A 17 -19.57 -3.72 -15.34
CA TYR A 17 -19.08 -3.11 -14.09
C TYR A 17 -19.81 -3.62 -12.84
N ASN A 18 -21.13 -3.79 -12.90
CA ASN A 18 -21.90 -4.27 -11.75
C ASN A 18 -21.54 -5.70 -11.34
N ALA A 19 -21.08 -6.51 -12.29
CA ALA A 19 -20.60 -7.86 -12.01
C ALA A 19 -19.19 -7.88 -11.40
N VAL A 20 -18.33 -6.88 -11.71
CA VAL A 20 -16.92 -6.91 -11.31
C VAL A 20 -16.56 -5.99 -10.15
N LYS A 21 -17.37 -4.99 -9.81
CA LYS A 21 -17.03 -3.97 -8.80
C LYS A 21 -16.68 -4.56 -7.43
N ASP A 22 -17.29 -5.67 -7.03
CA ASP A 22 -17.03 -6.35 -5.75
C ASP A 22 -15.79 -7.26 -5.82
N TYR A 23 -15.20 -7.45 -7.02
CA TYR A 23 -13.96 -8.18 -7.28
C TYR A 23 -12.78 -7.26 -7.59
N LEU A 24 -12.97 -5.94 -7.49
CA LEU A 24 -11.88 -4.97 -7.66
C LEU A 24 -10.89 -5.05 -6.52
N PHE A 25 -9.62 -4.86 -6.84
CA PHE A 25 -8.60 -4.57 -5.84
C PHE A 25 -7.55 -3.61 -6.37
N MET A 26 -6.96 -2.87 -5.45
CA MET A 26 -5.90 -1.92 -5.71
C MET A 26 -4.55 -2.62 -5.66
N THR A 27 -3.65 -2.19 -6.54
CA THR A 27 -2.21 -2.42 -6.43
C THR A 27 -1.49 -1.09 -6.55
N VAL A 28 -0.24 -1.03 -6.15
CA VAL A 28 0.54 0.21 -6.19
C VAL A 28 1.83 -0.01 -6.95
N ILE A 29 2.22 0.97 -7.77
CA ILE A 29 3.44 0.96 -8.59
C ILE A 29 4.14 2.31 -8.51
N ASN A 30 5.41 2.38 -8.92
CA ASN A 30 6.13 3.63 -9.06
C ASN A 30 5.59 4.43 -10.25
N ALA A 31 5.10 5.65 -10.01
CA ALA A 31 4.50 6.47 -11.06
C ALA A 31 5.52 6.95 -12.11
N GLY A 32 6.77 7.18 -11.68
CA GLY A 32 7.85 7.65 -12.55
C GLY A 32 8.36 6.58 -13.51
N GLU A 33 8.50 5.35 -13.02
CA GLU A 33 9.04 4.22 -13.79
C GLU A 33 7.99 3.61 -14.73
N HIS A 34 6.68 3.72 -14.39
CA HIS A 34 5.58 3.13 -15.16
C HIS A 34 4.74 4.13 -15.96
N LYS A 35 5.31 5.28 -16.37
CA LYS A 35 4.58 6.32 -17.13
C LYS A 35 3.87 5.80 -18.38
N ASN A 36 4.50 4.90 -19.11
CA ASN A 36 3.92 4.34 -20.33
C ASN A 36 2.72 3.43 -20.04
N ASP A 37 2.81 2.64 -18.98
CA ASP A 37 1.72 1.77 -18.53
C ASP A 37 0.54 2.62 -18.03
N LEU A 38 0.83 3.65 -17.22
CA LEU A 38 -0.18 4.57 -16.67
C LEU A 38 -0.95 5.33 -17.76
N ALA A 39 -0.36 5.56 -18.93
CA ALA A 39 -1.08 6.15 -20.05
C ALA A 39 -2.25 5.29 -20.58
N THR A 40 -2.23 3.97 -20.30
CA THR A 40 -3.21 3.01 -20.80
C THR A 40 -4.20 2.50 -19.75
N MET A 41 -4.03 2.89 -18.48
CA MET A 41 -4.86 2.41 -17.37
C MET A 41 -5.30 3.55 -16.44
N PRO A 42 -6.51 3.44 -15.84
CA PRO A 42 -6.95 4.37 -14.81
C PRO A 42 -6.05 4.25 -13.59
N HIS A 43 -5.71 5.39 -12.98
CA HIS A 43 -4.83 5.42 -11.81
C HIS A 43 -5.11 6.64 -10.93
N THR A 44 -4.70 6.54 -9.68
CA THR A 44 -4.72 7.64 -8.71
C THR A 44 -3.30 7.89 -8.23
N ILE A 45 -2.79 9.11 -8.42
CA ILE A 45 -1.43 9.49 -8.02
C ILE A 45 -1.40 9.91 -6.55
N ILE A 46 -0.46 9.33 -5.81
CA ILE A 46 -0.13 9.72 -4.44
C ILE A 46 1.38 9.93 -4.39
N SER A 47 1.80 11.18 -4.51
CA SER A 47 3.21 11.56 -4.56
C SER A 47 3.95 10.94 -5.76
N ASP A 48 4.93 10.05 -5.58
CA ASP A 48 5.60 9.28 -6.64
C ASP A 48 5.03 7.85 -6.81
N LEU A 49 3.94 7.54 -6.13
CA LEU A 49 3.22 6.28 -6.24
C LEU A 49 1.96 6.44 -7.10
N ALA A 50 1.57 5.39 -7.79
CA ALA A 50 0.32 5.30 -8.51
C ALA A 50 -0.46 4.07 -8.05
N ILE A 51 -1.67 4.29 -7.54
CA ILE A 51 -2.65 3.23 -7.33
C ILE A 51 -3.25 2.87 -8.67
N VAL A 52 -3.20 1.61 -9.05
CA VAL A 52 -3.81 1.02 -10.23
C VAL A 52 -4.77 -0.10 -9.81
N TYR A 53 -5.65 -0.51 -10.72
CA TYR A 53 -6.79 -1.36 -10.36
C TYR A 53 -6.76 -2.66 -11.15
N LYS A 54 -7.12 -3.74 -10.47
CA LYS A 54 -7.27 -5.08 -11.05
C LYS A 54 -8.63 -5.66 -10.66
N VAL A 55 -9.14 -6.58 -11.46
CA VAL A 55 -10.31 -7.40 -11.17
C VAL A 55 -9.84 -8.81 -10.87
N MET A 56 -10.19 -9.34 -9.71
CA MET A 56 -9.95 -10.74 -9.35
C MET A 56 -10.81 -11.65 -10.23
N ILE A 57 -10.18 -12.53 -11.00
CA ILE A 57 -10.89 -13.51 -11.83
C ILE A 57 -11.05 -14.82 -11.04
N LYS A 58 -9.97 -15.27 -10.42
CA LYS A 58 -9.94 -16.50 -9.64
C LYS A 58 -8.88 -16.40 -8.55
N THR A 59 -9.20 -16.89 -7.36
CA THR A 59 -8.24 -17.06 -6.27
C THR A 59 -8.31 -18.47 -5.71
N THR A 60 -7.15 -18.97 -5.30
CA THR A 60 -6.96 -20.21 -4.51
C THR A 60 -6.02 -19.85 -3.35
N ASP A 61 -5.81 -20.76 -2.41
CA ASP A 61 -4.92 -20.54 -1.27
C ASP A 61 -3.48 -20.16 -1.67
N GLU A 62 -3.03 -20.64 -2.85
CA GLU A 62 -1.64 -20.43 -3.29
C GLU A 62 -1.49 -19.40 -4.41
N ARG A 63 -2.52 -19.14 -5.19
CA ARG A 63 -2.43 -18.33 -6.41
C ARG A 63 -3.72 -17.58 -6.69
N PHE A 64 -3.59 -16.44 -7.36
CA PHE A 64 -4.72 -15.73 -7.93
C PHE A 64 -4.46 -15.37 -9.40
N CYS A 65 -5.55 -15.19 -10.14
CA CYS A 65 -5.55 -14.67 -11.50
C CYS A 65 -6.38 -13.38 -11.51
N ALA A 66 -5.83 -12.32 -12.08
CA ALA A 66 -6.49 -11.03 -12.15
C ALA A 66 -6.29 -10.36 -13.51
N ALA A 67 -7.27 -9.57 -13.93
CA ALA A 67 -7.18 -8.70 -15.10
C ALA A 67 -6.89 -7.26 -14.67
N LYS A 68 -6.00 -6.58 -15.40
CA LYS A 68 -5.80 -5.13 -15.24
C LYS A 68 -7.01 -4.37 -15.76
N VAL A 69 -7.47 -3.37 -15.02
CA VAL A 69 -8.45 -2.40 -15.53
C VAL A 69 -7.73 -1.46 -16.49
N THR A 70 -8.19 -1.38 -17.73
CA THR A 70 -7.63 -0.50 -18.76
C THR A 70 -8.56 0.68 -19.03
N ASN A 71 -8.06 1.73 -19.69
CA ASN A 71 -8.91 2.86 -20.13
C ASN A 71 -10.04 2.39 -21.04
N GLN A 72 -9.80 1.36 -21.90
CA GLN A 72 -10.84 0.78 -22.73
C GLN A 72 -11.95 0.10 -21.91
N LEU A 73 -11.60 -0.58 -20.81
CA LEU A 73 -12.59 -1.14 -19.88
C LEU A 73 -13.36 -0.04 -19.17
N MET A 74 -12.70 1.07 -18.78
CA MET A 74 -13.37 2.25 -18.20
C MET A 74 -14.43 2.83 -19.14
N ASP A 75 -14.10 2.95 -20.44
CA ASP A 75 -15.07 3.41 -21.46
C ASP A 75 -16.27 2.45 -21.53
N THR A 76 -16.03 1.15 -21.45
CA THR A 76 -17.09 0.13 -21.45
C THR A 76 -17.94 0.20 -20.17
N TYR A 77 -17.31 0.43 -19.03
CA TYR A 77 -17.99 0.54 -17.73
C TYR A 77 -18.83 1.84 -17.60
N GLY A 78 -18.47 2.87 -18.36
CA GLY A 78 -19.17 4.17 -18.30
C GLY A 78 -19.04 4.87 -16.95
N ILE A 79 -17.92 4.68 -16.24
CA ILE A 79 -17.61 5.28 -14.94
C ILE A 79 -16.35 6.12 -15.00
N ASP A 80 -16.16 7.01 -14.05
CA ASP A 80 -14.92 7.76 -13.86
C ASP A 80 -13.94 7.05 -12.90
N VAL A 81 -12.72 7.56 -12.83
CA VAL A 81 -11.67 7.01 -11.98
C VAL A 81 -11.99 7.16 -10.49
N ASN A 82 -12.74 8.21 -10.09
CA ASN A 82 -13.11 8.42 -8.69
C ASN A 82 -14.08 7.34 -8.22
N LYS A 83 -15.07 7.00 -9.06
CA LYS A 83 -15.98 5.89 -8.74
C LYS A 83 -15.23 4.57 -8.66
N LEU A 84 -14.36 4.27 -9.62
CA LEU A 84 -13.54 3.06 -9.61
C LEU A 84 -12.69 2.98 -8.33
N HIS A 85 -12.04 4.09 -7.96
CA HIS A 85 -11.21 4.17 -6.76
C HIS A 85 -12.02 3.91 -5.48
N ASN A 86 -13.16 4.57 -5.33
CA ASN A 86 -14.03 4.40 -4.16
C ASN A 86 -14.55 2.97 -4.03
N ASP A 87 -14.97 2.34 -5.13
CA ASP A 87 -15.43 0.96 -5.10
C ASP A 87 -14.27 0.00 -4.80
N ALA A 88 -13.08 0.27 -5.33
CA ALA A 88 -11.87 -0.52 -5.05
C ALA A 88 -11.39 -0.36 -3.59
N LEU A 89 -11.53 0.81 -2.97
CA LEU A 89 -11.27 0.99 -1.54
C LEU A 89 -12.13 0.07 -0.65
N ILE A 90 -13.37 -0.15 -1.06
CA ILE A 90 -14.32 -1.01 -0.33
C ILE A 90 -14.03 -2.50 -0.57
N SER A 91 -13.75 -2.87 -1.82
CA SER A 91 -13.60 -4.28 -2.21
C SER A 91 -12.21 -4.85 -1.95
N SER A 92 -11.14 -4.03 -2.03
CA SER A 92 -9.75 -4.50 -1.89
C SER A 92 -9.49 -5.29 -0.62
N PRO A 93 -9.92 -4.86 0.59
CA PRO A 93 -9.66 -5.65 1.81
C PRO A 93 -10.34 -7.02 1.83
N ASN A 94 -11.39 -7.21 1.00
CA ASN A 94 -12.10 -8.48 0.86
C ASN A 94 -11.47 -9.38 -0.20
N MET A 95 -10.84 -8.78 -1.22
CA MET A 95 -10.19 -9.52 -2.31
C MET A 95 -8.75 -9.90 -1.96
N MET A 96 -8.05 -9.01 -1.27
CA MET A 96 -6.65 -9.11 -0.89
C MET A 96 -6.58 -8.79 0.60
N LYS A 97 -6.93 -9.78 1.43
CA LYS A 97 -7.05 -9.61 2.87
C LYS A 97 -5.75 -9.09 3.48
N PRO A 98 -5.78 -7.95 4.20
CA PRO A 98 -4.58 -7.37 4.77
C PRO A 98 -3.97 -8.27 5.84
N GLU A 99 -2.65 -8.35 5.86
CA GLU A 99 -1.85 -8.94 6.92
C GLU A 99 -0.86 -7.92 7.46
N ILE A 100 -0.89 -7.73 8.78
CA ILE A 100 -0.02 -6.81 9.51
C ILE A 100 0.71 -7.62 10.58
N LEU A 101 2.01 -7.80 10.40
CA LEU A 101 2.79 -8.73 11.22
C LEU A 101 4.22 -8.23 11.43
N PRO A 102 4.89 -8.63 12.54
CA PRO A 102 6.30 -8.37 12.72
C PRO A 102 7.14 -8.93 11.58
N LEU A 103 8.17 -8.20 11.15
CA LEU A 103 9.08 -8.64 10.08
C LEU A 103 9.70 -10.00 10.40
N GLU A 104 10.01 -10.27 11.65
CA GLU A 104 10.54 -11.57 12.09
C GLU A 104 9.56 -12.72 11.79
N THR A 105 8.25 -12.48 11.95
CA THR A 105 7.21 -13.47 11.60
C THR A 105 7.24 -13.78 10.11
N MET A 106 7.38 -12.75 9.28
CA MET A 106 7.48 -12.92 7.83
C MET A 106 8.74 -13.71 7.43
N LEU A 107 9.89 -13.41 8.04
CA LEU A 107 11.17 -14.03 7.69
C LEU A 107 11.32 -15.46 8.23
N MET A 108 10.82 -15.72 9.45
CA MET A 108 11.02 -16.99 10.13
C MET A 108 9.83 -17.94 10.04
N GLY A 109 8.66 -17.47 9.57
CA GLY A 109 7.43 -18.26 9.56
C GLY A 109 6.87 -18.60 10.94
N ILE A 110 7.43 -18.03 12.02
CA ILE A 110 6.99 -18.27 13.39
C ILE A 110 5.99 -17.15 13.76
N PRO A 111 4.71 -17.46 14.00
CA PRO A 111 3.73 -16.45 14.37
C PRO A 111 4.14 -15.72 15.66
N LYS A 112 4.28 -14.42 15.58
CA LYS A 112 4.49 -13.51 16.71
C LYS A 112 3.46 -12.39 16.66
N ASN A 113 3.04 -11.93 17.82
CA ASN A 113 2.25 -10.71 17.93
C ASN A 113 3.16 -9.48 17.89
N ILE A 114 2.59 -8.33 17.50
CA ILE A 114 3.25 -7.04 17.66
C ILE A 114 3.51 -6.83 19.16
N ALA A 115 4.80 -6.68 19.53
CA ALA A 115 5.23 -6.51 20.92
C ALA A 115 5.13 -5.02 21.28
N LEU A 116 4.10 -4.65 22.04
CA LEU A 116 3.87 -3.24 22.42
C LEU A 116 4.94 -2.69 23.37
N GLU A 117 5.62 -3.55 24.13
CA GLU A 117 6.73 -3.15 25.01
C GLU A 117 8.00 -2.76 24.25
N GLU A 118 8.16 -3.29 23.03
CA GLU A 118 9.32 -3.05 22.15
C GLU A 118 8.91 -2.33 20.86
N LYS A 119 7.77 -1.65 20.87
CA LYS A 119 7.15 -1.08 19.67
C LYS A 119 8.06 -0.14 18.87
N GLU A 120 8.90 0.63 19.53
CA GLU A 120 9.82 1.58 18.88
C GLU A 120 10.96 0.92 18.11
N GLN A 121 11.26 -0.36 18.40
CA GLN A 121 12.34 -1.11 17.75
C GLN A 121 11.81 -2.13 16.74
N GLN A 122 10.48 -2.28 16.66
CA GLN A 122 9.87 -3.32 15.85
C GLN A 122 9.61 -2.85 14.43
N LEU A 123 10.01 -3.67 13.46
CA LEU A 123 9.65 -3.52 12.06
C LEU A 123 8.35 -4.28 11.79
N ILE A 124 7.34 -3.59 11.29
CA ILE A 124 6.02 -4.16 11.05
C ILE A 124 5.75 -4.18 9.55
N VAL A 125 5.51 -5.35 9.01
CA VAL A 125 5.19 -5.54 7.59
C VAL A 125 3.70 -5.37 7.39
N LEU A 126 3.34 -4.55 6.39
CA LEU A 126 2.00 -4.45 5.84
C LEU A 126 2.00 -5.12 4.46
N THR A 127 1.21 -6.17 4.32
CA THR A 127 1.06 -6.94 3.09
C THR A 127 -0.35 -7.56 3.04
N ASN A 128 -0.56 -8.56 2.20
CA ASN A 128 -1.82 -9.30 2.13
C ASN A 128 -1.58 -10.81 2.28
N GLU A 129 -2.66 -11.57 2.35
CA GLU A 129 -2.63 -13.04 2.51
C GLU A 129 -1.86 -13.77 1.39
N HIS A 130 -1.76 -13.18 0.20
CA HIS A 130 -1.04 -13.75 -0.94
C HIS A 130 0.43 -13.34 -1.03
N LYS A 131 0.90 -12.39 -0.21
CA LYS A 131 2.26 -11.83 -0.25
C LYS A 131 2.67 -11.31 -1.64
N THR A 132 1.70 -10.82 -2.39
CA THR A 132 1.86 -10.29 -3.76
C THR A 132 0.94 -9.09 -3.92
N ASP A 133 1.42 -8.00 -4.54
CA ASP A 133 0.68 -6.74 -4.66
C ASP A 133 0.23 -6.15 -3.29
N GLY A 134 0.89 -6.56 -2.19
CA GLY A 134 0.42 -6.29 -0.82
C GLY A 134 0.74 -4.90 -0.30
N ALA A 135 1.63 -4.14 -0.93
CA ALA A 135 1.96 -2.77 -0.51
C ALA A 135 0.72 -1.84 -0.56
N ALA A 136 -0.27 -2.14 -1.40
CA ALA A 136 -1.54 -1.40 -1.45
C ALA A 136 -2.29 -1.40 -0.12
N THR A 137 -1.99 -2.32 0.79
CA THR A 137 -2.57 -2.39 2.16
C THR A 137 -2.40 -1.09 2.93
N MET A 138 -1.30 -0.33 2.70
CA MET A 138 -1.09 0.96 3.36
C MET A 138 -2.16 2.02 2.99
N PHE A 139 -2.88 1.82 1.88
CA PHE A 139 -3.95 2.70 1.42
C PHE A 139 -5.36 2.21 1.79
N TYR A 140 -5.49 1.04 2.42
CA TYR A 140 -6.80 0.56 2.87
C TYR A 140 -7.30 1.40 4.05
N ALA A 141 -8.59 1.70 4.02
CA ALA A 141 -9.19 2.55 5.05
C ALA A 141 -8.95 2.01 6.47
N GLY A 142 -8.44 2.85 7.34
CA GLY A 142 -8.20 2.54 8.75
C GLY A 142 -6.90 1.80 9.06
N ILE A 143 -6.23 1.15 8.10
CA ILE A 143 -5.07 0.29 8.39
C ILE A 143 -3.93 1.05 9.08
N LEU A 144 -3.49 2.17 8.51
CA LEU A 144 -2.42 2.98 9.13
C LEU A 144 -2.88 3.64 10.43
N ASN A 145 -4.13 4.11 10.47
CA ASN A 145 -4.69 4.71 11.67
C ASN A 145 -4.73 3.71 12.83
N ASP A 146 -5.31 2.53 12.61
CA ASP A 146 -5.43 1.50 13.65
C ASP A 146 -4.06 1.02 14.14
N LEU A 147 -3.08 0.95 13.22
CA LEU A 147 -1.71 0.61 13.59
C LEU A 147 -1.05 1.71 14.42
N ALA A 148 -1.15 2.98 13.99
CA ALA A 148 -0.58 4.14 14.66
C ALA A 148 -1.20 4.33 16.07
N GLU A 149 -2.52 4.21 16.19
CA GLU A 149 -3.23 4.23 17.46
C GLU A 149 -2.78 3.10 18.40
N LYS A 150 -2.66 1.87 17.88
CA LYS A 150 -2.20 0.72 18.65
C LYS A 150 -0.77 0.91 19.16
N LEU A 151 0.09 1.55 18.37
CA LEU A 151 1.49 1.82 18.72
C LEU A 151 1.65 3.13 19.48
N GLU A 152 0.63 4.00 19.53
CA GLU A 152 0.63 5.34 20.16
C GLU A 152 1.69 6.29 19.55
N HIS A 153 2.06 6.07 18.28
CA HIS A 153 3.05 6.84 17.54
C HIS A 153 2.56 7.15 16.12
N ASP A 154 3.05 8.24 15.55
CA ASP A 154 3.10 8.38 14.10
C ASP A 154 3.96 7.29 13.50
N LEU A 155 3.86 7.07 12.19
CA LEU A 155 4.57 5.99 11.53
C LEU A 155 5.46 6.51 10.41
N TYR A 156 6.68 5.99 10.32
CA TYR A 156 7.42 5.99 9.08
C TYR A 156 7.09 4.73 8.27
N ILE A 157 6.91 4.91 6.96
CA ILE A 157 6.61 3.80 6.05
C ILE A 157 7.71 3.71 5.00
N ILE A 158 8.37 2.56 4.95
CA ILE A 158 9.32 2.18 3.92
C ILE A 158 8.55 1.43 2.83
N PRO A 159 8.39 2.00 1.63
CA PRO A 159 7.79 1.30 0.49
C PRO A 159 8.82 0.32 -0.11
N SER A 160 8.97 -0.84 0.53
CA SER A 160 9.99 -1.83 0.24
C SER A 160 9.87 -2.40 -1.17
N SER A 161 8.67 -2.85 -1.52
CA SER A 161 8.35 -3.38 -2.85
C SER A 161 6.87 -3.23 -3.17
N THR A 162 6.42 -3.64 -4.36
CA THR A 162 4.99 -3.74 -4.67
C THR A 162 4.28 -4.78 -3.81
N ASP A 163 5.02 -5.72 -3.20
CA ASP A 163 4.44 -6.84 -2.45
C ASP A 163 4.23 -6.51 -0.96
N GLU A 164 5.02 -5.58 -0.39
CA GLU A 164 4.91 -5.15 1.01
C GLU A 164 5.48 -3.76 1.24
N CYS A 165 5.08 -3.15 2.33
CA CYS A 165 5.77 -2.02 2.94
C CYS A 165 6.05 -2.30 4.41
N ILE A 166 7.00 -1.56 4.98
CA ILE A 166 7.43 -1.73 6.37
C ILE A 166 7.11 -0.46 7.14
N ALA A 167 6.39 -0.60 8.25
CA ALA A 167 6.10 0.48 9.18
C ALA A 167 7.05 0.44 10.39
N LEU A 168 7.47 1.63 10.83
CA LEU A 168 8.24 1.88 12.05
C LEU A 168 7.56 2.99 12.85
N CYS A 169 7.68 2.95 14.19
CA CYS A 169 7.26 4.07 15.01
C CYS A 169 8.12 5.32 14.77
N ASP A 170 7.51 6.49 14.62
CA ASP A 170 8.22 7.76 14.73
C ASP A 170 8.54 8.00 16.21
N SER A 171 9.75 7.69 16.61
CA SER A 171 10.22 7.83 17.98
C SER A 171 11.53 8.60 18.03
N PRO A 172 11.84 9.27 19.18
CA PRO A 172 13.10 9.98 19.34
C PRO A 172 14.35 9.09 19.24
N SER A 173 14.20 7.79 19.38
CA SER A 173 15.29 6.81 19.25
C SER A 173 15.59 6.44 17.79
N LEU A 174 14.69 6.73 16.84
CA LEU A 174 14.83 6.39 15.44
C LEU A 174 15.75 7.36 14.70
N ASN A 175 16.82 6.84 14.09
CA ASN A 175 17.69 7.63 13.22
C ASN A 175 17.15 7.60 11.77
N ILE A 176 16.38 8.62 11.43
CA ILE A 176 15.70 8.74 10.13
C ILE A 176 16.69 8.78 8.95
N GLU A 177 17.79 9.50 9.10
CA GLU A 177 18.79 9.58 8.03
C GLU A 177 19.40 8.20 7.74
N HIS A 178 19.64 7.41 8.79
CA HIS A 178 20.10 6.03 8.61
C HIS A 178 19.04 5.15 7.89
N VAL A 179 17.75 5.34 8.20
CA VAL A 179 16.66 4.62 7.51
C VAL A 179 16.60 5.01 6.03
N LYS A 180 16.71 6.31 5.71
CA LYS A 180 16.76 6.82 4.33
C LYS A 180 17.97 6.24 3.56
N GLU A 181 19.15 6.24 4.17
CA GLU A 181 20.36 5.66 3.56
C GLU A 181 20.22 4.16 3.31
N MET A 182 19.68 3.43 4.27
CA MET A 182 19.42 1.99 4.15
C MET A 182 18.45 1.69 3.00
N LEU A 183 17.33 2.40 2.91
CA LEU A 183 16.36 2.28 1.82
C LEU A 183 17.03 2.48 0.45
N LEU A 184 17.79 3.56 0.29
CA LEU A 184 18.51 3.84 -0.96
C LEU A 184 19.55 2.77 -1.30
N SER A 185 20.26 2.24 -0.28
CA SER A 185 21.26 1.18 -0.46
C SER A 185 20.60 -0.12 -0.92
N VAL A 186 19.49 -0.51 -0.30
CA VAL A 186 18.73 -1.72 -0.66
C VAL A 186 18.17 -1.59 -2.08
N ASN A 187 17.55 -0.45 -2.42
CA ASN A 187 16.99 -0.21 -3.75
C ASN A 187 18.02 -0.17 -4.88
N LYS A 188 19.27 0.16 -4.58
CA LYS A 188 20.40 0.11 -5.55
C LYS A 188 21.05 -1.26 -5.65
N SER A 189 20.77 -2.16 -4.73
CA SER A 189 21.33 -3.50 -4.73
C SER A 189 20.61 -4.39 -5.74
N THR A 190 21.20 -5.55 -6.05
CA THR A 190 20.58 -6.59 -6.87
C THR A 190 19.56 -7.43 -6.09
N LEU A 191 19.30 -7.09 -4.83
CA LEU A 191 18.37 -7.83 -3.96
C LEU A 191 16.91 -7.51 -4.24
N VAL A 192 16.63 -6.30 -4.77
CA VAL A 192 15.29 -5.86 -5.15
C VAL A 192 15.11 -6.07 -6.64
N ASP A 193 14.04 -6.75 -7.02
CA ASP A 193 13.62 -6.85 -8.42
C ASP A 193 13.27 -5.43 -8.91
N PRO A 194 13.93 -4.93 -9.98
CA PRO A 194 13.65 -3.59 -10.50
C PRO A 194 12.16 -3.35 -10.82
N ASP A 195 11.46 -4.38 -11.32
CA ASP A 195 10.04 -4.28 -11.66
C ASP A 195 9.13 -4.20 -10.42
N LYS A 196 9.66 -4.55 -9.24
CA LYS A 196 8.93 -4.47 -7.96
C LYS A 196 9.33 -3.28 -7.10
N LYS A 197 10.33 -2.53 -7.49
CA LYS A 197 10.76 -1.34 -6.76
C LYS A 197 9.63 -0.31 -6.69
N LEU A 198 9.29 0.14 -5.47
CA LEU A 198 8.14 1.00 -5.27
C LEU A 198 8.53 2.48 -5.14
N SER A 199 9.45 2.85 -4.24
CA SER A 199 9.92 4.23 -4.10
C SER A 199 11.32 4.30 -3.47
N ASP A 200 12.07 5.37 -3.80
CA ASP A 200 13.30 5.76 -3.12
C ASP A 200 13.05 6.73 -1.94
N HIS A 201 11.78 7.07 -1.68
CA HIS A 201 11.40 7.98 -0.62
C HIS A 201 10.79 7.24 0.57
N LEU A 202 11.17 7.68 1.77
CA LEU A 202 10.49 7.32 3.00
C LEU A 202 9.19 8.12 3.08
N TYR A 203 8.12 7.52 3.57
CA TYR A 203 6.84 8.16 3.85
C TYR A 203 6.64 8.33 5.34
N HIS A 204 5.80 9.29 5.72
CA HIS A 204 5.36 9.53 7.09
C HIS A 204 3.85 9.54 7.15
N TYR A 205 3.28 8.86 8.14
CA TYR A 205 1.87 8.90 8.47
C TYR A 205 1.67 9.66 9.78
N ASP A 206 1.02 10.80 9.70
CA ASP A 206 0.59 11.64 10.82
C ASP A 206 -0.76 11.12 11.32
N LYS A 207 -0.82 10.56 12.53
CA LYS A 207 -2.02 9.92 13.07
C LYS A 207 -3.10 10.92 13.48
N ASP A 208 -2.70 12.15 13.84
CA ASP A 208 -3.64 13.18 14.29
C ASP A 208 -4.33 13.87 13.09
N GLU A 209 -3.58 14.10 12.01
CA GLU A 209 -4.08 14.71 10.77
C GLU A 209 -4.57 13.65 9.75
N HIS A 210 -4.30 12.37 9.96
CA HIS A 210 -4.58 11.26 9.04
C HIS A 210 -3.97 11.44 7.65
N ILE A 211 -2.74 11.97 7.57
CA ILE A 211 -2.04 12.27 6.32
C ILE A 211 -0.87 11.30 6.13
N LEU A 212 -0.86 10.62 4.98
CA LEU A 212 0.29 9.87 4.48
C LEU A 212 0.99 10.71 3.40
N GLU A 213 2.21 11.13 3.63
CA GLU A 213 3.01 11.95 2.72
C GLU A 213 4.48 11.53 2.74
N LYS A 214 5.30 12.05 1.81
CA LYS A 214 6.74 11.83 1.90
C LYS A 214 7.29 12.44 3.18
N ALA A 215 8.24 11.78 3.83
CA ALA A 215 8.86 12.26 5.06
C ALA A 215 9.46 13.68 4.90
N ASP A 216 10.07 13.96 3.74
CA ASP A 216 10.60 15.30 3.44
C ASP A 216 9.50 16.39 3.32
N ASP A 217 8.29 16.03 2.88
CA ASP A 217 7.17 16.96 2.78
C ASP A 217 6.52 17.17 4.15
N TYR A 218 6.42 16.12 4.97
CA TYR A 218 6.06 16.21 6.38
C TYR A 218 6.98 17.18 7.13
N GLU A 219 8.31 17.02 7.01
CA GLU A 219 9.28 17.91 7.66
C GLU A 219 9.07 19.39 7.24
N LYS A 220 8.82 19.65 5.95
CA LYS A 220 8.52 21.01 5.45
C LYS A 220 7.22 21.56 6.03
N ARG A 221 6.15 20.71 6.10
CA ARG A 221 4.84 21.06 6.66
C ARG A 221 4.97 21.47 8.12
N ILE A 222 5.62 20.66 8.95
CA ILE A 222 5.81 20.92 10.38
C ILE A 222 6.67 22.18 10.63
N ASN A 223 7.75 22.35 9.87
CA ASN A 223 8.60 23.53 9.98
C ASN A 223 7.84 24.81 9.64
N LYS A 224 7.00 24.80 8.59
CA LYS A 224 6.17 25.95 8.22
C LYS A 224 5.17 26.30 9.32
N HIS A 225 4.56 25.31 9.97
CA HIS A 225 3.65 25.54 11.10
C HIS A 225 4.37 26.15 12.30
N LYS A 226 5.56 25.64 12.66
CA LYS A 226 6.39 26.22 13.75
C LYS A 226 6.75 27.69 13.49
N TYR A 227 7.17 28.04 12.27
CA TYR A 227 7.48 29.43 11.91
C TYR A 227 6.24 30.34 11.98
N SER A 228 5.07 29.86 11.57
CA SER A 228 3.83 30.65 11.66
C SER A 228 3.40 30.93 13.10
N GLN A 229 3.64 30.00 14.02
CA GLN A 229 3.32 30.19 15.44
C GLN A 229 4.31 31.14 16.18
N LEU A 230 5.55 31.27 15.69
CA LEU A 230 6.53 32.17 16.25
C LEU A 230 6.34 33.65 15.83
N LEU A 231 5.50 33.90 14.83
CA LEU A 231 5.21 35.25 14.30
C LEU A 231 3.91 35.85 14.86
N HIS A 232 3.24 35.15 15.77
CA HIS A 232 2.06 35.63 16.52
C HIS A 232 2.31 35.61 18.02
#